data_926de1f31814cd9c3f4cfdbf2bb8e074
#
_entry.id   926de1f31814cd9c3f4cfdbf2bb8e074
#
_cell.length_a   1.000
_cell.length_b   1.000
_cell.length_c   1.000
_cell.angle_alpha   90.00
_cell.angle_beta   90.00
_cell.angle_gamma   90.00
#
_symmetry.space_group_name_H-M   'P 1'
#
loop_
_entity.id
_entity.type
_entity.pdbx_description
1 polymer ?
#
loop_
_entity_poly.entity_id
_entity_poly.type
_entity_poly.pdbx_seq_one_letter_code
_entity_poly.pdbx_strand_id
1 'polypeptide(L)'
;RANPLPRVANLAGGFTDPGSREIGGVISTAVGQLSFLDHPQIAAFLSRSTFDFGQLRTEPMTVYLMIPPNELNTYYRFARLIVQACFNALSVEPKPGDRRVLLLLDEQAQLKYMETVVSAIALLRGYKVRIWSVFQDLNQLESIYKERWESFLSNAGVVQVFTTNDEKTARYFSAKAGNFTGTSLSETTSTSAGS
;
A
#
# COMPACT_ATOMS: atom_id res chain seq x y z
N ARG A 1 14.69 30.37 -14.98
CA ARG A 1 16.06 29.78 -14.99
C ARG A 1 15.97 28.43 -15.68
N ALA A 2 16.88 28.16 -16.64
CA ALA A 2 16.93 26.86 -17.32
C ALA A 2 17.24 25.74 -16.29
N ASN A 3 16.46 24.63 -16.36
CA ASN A 3 16.73 23.49 -15.51
C ASN A 3 18.06 22.83 -15.96
N PRO A 4 18.98 22.53 -15.05
CA PRO A 4 20.28 21.94 -15.41
C PRO A 4 20.17 20.49 -15.92
N LEU A 5 19.01 19.85 -15.75
CA LEU A 5 18.77 18.48 -16.24
C LEU A 5 18.17 18.52 -17.65
N PRO A 6 18.89 18.10 -18.70
CA PRO A 6 18.43 18.17 -20.10
C PRO A 6 17.08 17.46 -20.32
N ARG A 7 16.86 16.33 -19.64
CA ARG A 7 15.61 15.56 -19.74
C ARG A 7 14.41 16.35 -19.22
N VAL A 8 14.58 17.09 -18.13
CA VAL A 8 13.51 17.92 -17.55
C VAL A 8 13.23 19.12 -18.46
N ALA A 9 14.26 19.74 -19.01
CA ALA A 9 14.12 20.83 -19.96
C ALA A 9 13.38 20.39 -21.24
N ASN A 10 13.70 19.21 -21.79
CA ASN A 10 13.04 18.66 -22.97
C ASN A 10 11.56 18.32 -22.71
N LEU A 11 11.25 17.73 -21.55
CA LEU A 11 9.86 17.44 -21.16
C LEU A 11 9.07 18.73 -20.94
N ALA A 12 9.67 19.75 -20.36
CA ALA A 12 9.04 21.06 -20.16
C ALA A 12 8.84 21.83 -21.48
N GLY A 13 9.69 21.59 -22.49
CA GLY A 13 9.62 22.25 -23.80
C GLY A 13 8.32 22.01 -24.54
N GLY A 14 7.65 20.86 -24.31
CA GLY A 14 6.32 20.57 -24.86
C GLY A 14 5.19 21.39 -24.23
N PHE A 15 5.45 22.12 -23.13
CA PHE A 15 4.46 22.91 -22.40
C PHE A 15 4.71 24.42 -22.48
N THR A 16 5.40 24.87 -23.53
CA THR A 16 5.79 26.28 -23.67
C THR A 16 4.79 27.17 -24.39
N ASP A 17 3.66 26.64 -24.86
CA ASP A 17 2.60 27.45 -25.44
C ASP A 17 1.63 27.94 -24.36
N PRO A 18 1.72 29.22 -23.92
CA PRO A 18 0.97 29.73 -22.77
C PRO A 18 -0.51 29.96 -23.04
N GLY A 19 -1.00 29.63 -24.23
CA GLY A 19 -2.38 29.90 -24.65
C GLY A 19 -3.36 28.76 -24.58
N SER A 20 -2.95 27.52 -24.30
CA SER A 20 -3.88 26.41 -24.31
C SER A 20 -4.52 26.18 -22.92
N ARG A 21 -5.85 26.08 -22.90
CA ARG A 21 -6.65 25.72 -21.70
C ARG A 21 -6.20 24.38 -21.12
N GLU A 22 -5.63 23.53 -21.95
CA GLU A 22 -5.10 22.21 -21.63
C GLU A 22 -3.84 22.29 -20.76
N ILE A 23 -2.92 23.20 -21.07
CA ILE A 23 -1.70 23.45 -20.27
C ILE A 23 -2.04 23.96 -18.87
N GLY A 24 -3.03 24.83 -18.75
CA GLY A 24 -3.53 25.29 -17.45
C GLY A 24 -4.02 24.12 -16.57
N GLY A 25 -4.73 23.17 -17.14
CA GLY A 25 -5.17 21.95 -16.45
C GLY A 25 -4.02 21.05 -16.01
N VAL A 26 -3.03 20.84 -16.87
CA VAL A 26 -1.83 20.06 -16.56
C VAL A 26 -1.02 20.69 -15.43
N ILE A 27 -0.77 22.00 -15.51
CA ILE A 27 -0.04 22.74 -14.45
C ILE A 27 -0.82 22.66 -13.12
N SER A 28 -2.10 22.94 -13.14
CA SER A 28 -2.95 22.86 -11.93
C SER A 28 -2.90 21.47 -11.29
N THR A 29 -2.98 20.42 -12.12
CA THR A 29 -2.86 19.04 -11.65
C THR A 29 -1.47 18.77 -11.06
N ALA A 30 -0.39 19.21 -11.74
CA ALA A 30 0.97 19.03 -11.26
C ALA A 30 1.20 19.74 -9.93
N VAL A 31 0.77 21.00 -9.81
CA VAL A 31 0.83 21.77 -8.56
C VAL A 31 0.07 21.07 -7.46
N GLY A 32 -1.16 20.59 -7.73
CA GLY A 32 -1.94 19.85 -6.74
C GLY A 32 -1.27 18.55 -6.30
N GLN A 33 -0.57 17.84 -7.20
CA GLN A 33 0.16 16.62 -6.85
C GLN A 33 1.42 16.90 -6.01
N LEU A 34 2.05 18.06 -6.17
CA LEU A 34 3.29 18.44 -5.51
C LEU A 34 3.07 19.34 -4.29
N SER A 35 1.84 19.72 -3.98
CA SER A 35 1.50 20.65 -2.88
C SER A 35 2.03 20.23 -1.50
N PHE A 36 2.28 18.93 -1.28
CA PHE A 36 2.90 18.48 -0.03
C PHE A 36 4.34 19.00 0.15
N LEU A 37 5.02 19.39 -0.93
CA LEU A 37 6.37 20.00 -0.89
C LEU A 37 6.38 21.40 -0.32
N ASP A 38 5.23 22.11 -0.33
CA ASP A 38 5.09 23.44 0.25
C ASP A 38 5.16 23.42 1.78
N HIS A 39 5.03 22.22 2.38
CA HIS A 39 5.13 22.05 3.82
C HIS A 39 6.60 22.05 4.25
N PRO A 40 7.05 22.99 5.11
CA PRO A 40 8.47 23.18 5.43
C PRO A 40 9.13 21.91 6.02
N GLN A 41 8.41 21.14 6.82
CA GLN A 41 8.94 19.90 7.42
C GLN A 41 9.19 18.82 6.37
N ILE A 42 8.28 18.67 5.38
CA ILE A 42 8.46 17.73 4.27
C ILE A 42 9.61 18.17 3.37
N ALA A 43 9.67 19.46 3.03
CA ALA A 43 10.78 20.01 2.24
C ALA A 43 12.13 19.79 2.95
N ALA A 44 12.21 20.04 4.25
CA ALA A 44 13.40 19.79 5.06
C ALA A 44 13.77 18.31 5.11
N PHE A 45 12.78 17.42 5.27
CA PHE A 45 12.98 15.97 5.24
C PHE A 45 13.56 15.48 3.90
N LEU A 46 13.02 15.98 2.79
CA LEU A 46 13.45 15.61 1.44
C LEU A 46 14.73 16.27 0.97
N SER A 47 15.25 17.28 1.70
CA SER A 47 16.45 18.03 1.31
C SER A 47 17.75 17.21 1.42
N ARG A 48 17.75 16.14 2.20
CA ARG A 48 18.91 15.26 2.41
C ARG A 48 18.48 13.84 2.68
N SER A 49 19.30 12.88 2.26
CA SER A 49 19.16 11.47 2.62
C SER A 49 20.16 11.12 3.72
N THR A 50 19.70 10.40 4.75
CA THR A 50 20.55 9.91 5.84
C THR A 50 20.80 8.41 5.73
N PHE A 51 20.06 7.72 4.87
CA PHE A 51 20.20 6.29 4.57
C PHE A 51 19.73 6.01 3.14
N ASP A 52 20.07 4.83 2.62
CA ASP A 52 19.57 4.29 1.36
C ASP A 52 18.70 3.06 1.63
N PHE A 53 17.56 2.94 0.95
CA PHE A 53 16.68 1.78 1.11
C PHE A 53 17.35 0.44 0.74
N GLY A 54 18.38 0.45 -0.10
CA GLY A 54 19.17 -0.73 -0.42
C GLY A 54 19.87 -1.32 0.81
N GLN A 55 20.20 -0.49 1.83
CA GLN A 55 20.81 -0.92 3.08
C GLN A 55 19.93 -1.88 3.88
N LEU A 56 18.61 -1.86 3.67
CA LEU A 56 17.68 -2.85 4.26
C LEU A 56 18.06 -4.30 3.91
N ARG A 57 18.80 -4.53 2.84
CA ARG A 57 19.26 -5.86 2.44
C ARG A 57 20.57 -6.26 3.09
N THR A 58 21.40 -5.29 3.43
CA THR A 58 22.76 -5.52 3.92
C THR A 58 22.89 -5.36 5.44
N GLU A 59 22.04 -4.51 6.02
CA GLU A 59 22.11 -4.15 7.43
C GLU A 59 20.83 -4.55 8.19
N PRO A 60 20.92 -4.90 9.49
CA PRO A 60 19.77 -5.09 10.35
C PRO A 60 19.17 -3.72 10.70
N MET A 61 18.24 -3.25 9.88
CA MET A 61 17.64 -1.93 9.97
C MET A 61 16.12 -2.02 9.95
N THR A 62 15.46 -1.14 10.67
CA THR A 62 14.02 -0.90 10.56
C THR A 62 13.76 0.58 10.34
N VAL A 63 12.95 0.88 9.33
CA VAL A 63 12.54 2.25 8.99
C VAL A 63 11.05 2.40 9.29
N TYR A 64 10.70 3.36 10.10
CA TYR A 64 9.31 3.71 10.41
C TYR A 64 8.92 5.01 9.71
N LEU A 65 7.90 4.96 8.89
CA LEU A 65 7.23 6.14 8.35
C LEU A 65 5.97 6.39 9.15
N MET A 66 6.00 7.38 10.02
CA MET A 66 4.88 7.73 10.89
C MET A 66 4.24 9.03 10.43
N ILE A 67 2.96 8.99 10.12
CA ILE A 67 2.15 10.15 9.74
C ILE A 67 0.94 10.19 10.68
N PRO A 68 0.69 11.31 11.36
CA PRO A 68 -0.48 11.43 12.22
C PRO A 68 -1.79 11.16 11.47
N PRO A 69 -2.77 10.47 12.05
CA PRO A 69 -4.01 10.11 11.36
C PRO A 69 -4.78 11.30 10.78
N ASN A 70 -4.80 12.44 11.48
CA ASN A 70 -5.44 13.66 11.02
C ASN A 70 -4.74 14.30 9.81
N GLU A 71 -3.51 13.92 9.53
CA GLU A 71 -2.69 14.46 8.44
C GLU A 71 -2.54 13.48 7.25
N LEU A 72 -3.00 12.25 7.39
CA LEU A 72 -2.86 11.22 6.35
C LEU A 72 -3.45 11.66 5.00
N ASN A 73 -4.61 12.32 5.01
CA ASN A 73 -5.22 12.83 3.79
C ASN A 73 -4.41 13.93 3.10
N THR A 74 -3.62 14.68 3.86
CA THR A 74 -2.74 15.73 3.34
C THR A 74 -1.45 15.14 2.79
N TYR A 75 -0.86 14.18 3.53
CA TYR A 75 0.47 13.67 3.23
C TYR A 75 0.50 12.28 2.56
N TYR A 76 -0.65 11.74 2.15
CA TYR A 76 -0.65 10.43 1.48
C TYR A 76 0.23 10.39 0.22
N ARG A 77 0.37 11.53 -0.51
CA ARG A 77 1.27 11.62 -1.68
C ARG A 77 2.73 11.51 -1.28
N PHE A 78 3.10 12.13 -0.17
CA PHE A 78 4.44 11.97 0.41
C PHE A 78 4.68 10.51 0.83
N ALA A 79 3.75 9.88 1.53
CA ALA A 79 3.85 8.47 1.89
C ALA A 79 4.03 7.57 0.65
N ARG A 80 3.25 7.83 -0.41
CA ARG A 80 3.38 7.12 -1.70
C ARG A 80 4.76 7.29 -2.32
N LEU A 81 5.33 8.49 -2.27
CA LEU A 81 6.68 8.77 -2.79
C LEU A 81 7.71 7.92 -2.05
N ILE A 82 7.66 7.86 -0.73
CA ILE A 82 8.58 7.07 0.09
C ILE A 82 8.42 5.56 -0.19
N VAL A 83 7.18 5.05 -0.23
CA VAL A 83 6.90 3.65 -0.57
C VAL A 83 7.41 3.32 -1.97
N GLN A 84 7.19 4.20 -2.95
CA GLN A 84 7.68 4.03 -4.31
C GLN A 84 9.21 4.00 -4.37
N ALA A 85 9.88 4.91 -3.66
CA ALA A 85 11.35 4.94 -3.58
C ALA A 85 11.90 3.65 -2.97
N CYS A 86 11.25 3.14 -1.92
CA CYS A 86 11.60 1.86 -1.30
C CYS A 86 11.44 0.69 -2.29
N PHE A 87 10.31 0.62 -3.01
CA PHE A 87 10.11 -0.42 -4.03
C PHE A 87 11.17 -0.34 -5.14
N ASN A 88 11.48 0.85 -5.63
CA ASN A 88 12.48 1.03 -6.67
C ASN A 88 13.86 0.53 -6.21
N ALA A 89 14.27 0.88 -5.00
CA ALA A 89 15.55 0.43 -4.44
C ALA A 89 15.60 -1.09 -4.21
N LEU A 90 14.46 -1.71 -3.89
CA LEU A 90 14.35 -3.15 -3.63
C LEU A 90 13.99 -3.98 -4.89
N SER A 91 13.73 -3.36 -6.02
CA SER A 91 13.45 -4.04 -7.30
C SER A 91 14.72 -4.39 -8.08
N VAL A 92 15.84 -4.52 -7.40
CA VAL A 92 17.14 -4.96 -7.97
C VAL A 92 17.37 -6.40 -7.60
N GLU A 93 17.99 -7.18 -8.50
CA GLU A 93 18.28 -8.59 -8.26
C GLU A 93 19.11 -8.78 -6.97
N PRO A 94 18.65 -9.65 -6.06
CA PRO A 94 19.32 -9.82 -4.78
C PRO A 94 20.63 -10.56 -4.94
N LYS A 95 21.65 -10.12 -4.22
CA LYS A 95 22.97 -10.76 -4.18
C LYS A 95 23.00 -11.91 -3.16
N PRO A 96 23.96 -12.83 -3.30
CA PRO A 96 24.24 -13.79 -2.22
C PRO A 96 24.54 -13.05 -0.91
N GLY A 97 23.89 -13.47 0.18
CA GLY A 97 24.03 -12.83 1.49
C GLY A 97 22.99 -11.74 1.79
N ASP A 98 22.27 -11.21 0.79
CA ASP A 98 21.22 -10.24 1.02
C ASP A 98 20.12 -10.78 1.95
N ARG A 99 19.68 -9.94 2.84
CA ARG A 99 18.59 -10.23 3.80
C ARG A 99 17.23 -10.17 3.12
N ARG A 100 16.26 -10.83 3.72
CA ARG A 100 14.85 -10.62 3.36
C ARG A 100 14.36 -9.31 3.97
N VAL A 101 13.63 -8.55 3.18
CA VAL A 101 13.01 -7.28 3.61
C VAL A 101 11.52 -7.49 3.76
N LEU A 102 10.95 -7.04 4.87
CA LEU A 102 9.52 -6.99 5.08
C LEU A 102 9.06 -5.53 4.95
N LEU A 103 8.10 -5.29 4.07
CA LEU A 103 7.33 -4.05 4.03
C LEU A 103 5.98 -4.30 4.68
N LEU A 104 5.78 -3.72 5.84
CA LEU A 104 4.50 -3.70 6.54
C LEU A 104 3.75 -2.41 6.16
N LEU A 105 2.66 -2.55 5.43
CA LEU A 105 1.77 -1.45 5.04
C LEU A 105 0.54 -1.51 5.94
N ASP A 106 0.71 -0.99 7.14
CA ASP A 106 -0.32 -0.89 8.16
C ASP A 106 -1.36 0.12 7.73
N GLU A 107 -2.53 0.01 7.49
CA GLU A 107 -3.50 0.93 6.85
C GLU A 107 -3.14 1.26 5.38
N GLN A 108 -2.87 0.22 4.59
CA GLN A 108 -2.51 0.39 3.16
C GLN A 108 -3.57 1.20 2.37
N ALA A 109 -4.81 1.18 2.79
CA ALA A 109 -5.90 1.93 2.17
C ALA A 109 -5.63 3.44 2.09
N GLN A 110 -4.90 4.01 3.03
CA GLN A 110 -4.54 5.42 3.05
C GLN A 110 -3.61 5.81 1.90
N LEU A 111 -2.87 4.87 1.35
CA LEU A 111 -2.06 5.11 0.15
C LEU A 111 -2.90 5.25 -1.12
N LYS A 112 -4.20 4.94 -1.04
CA LYS A 112 -5.12 4.89 -2.19
C LYS A 112 -4.62 3.91 -3.26
N TYR A 113 -5.16 3.99 -4.46
CA TYR A 113 -4.71 3.11 -5.54
C TYR A 113 -3.23 3.36 -5.90
N MET A 114 -2.42 2.32 -5.81
CA MET A 114 -1.02 2.30 -6.25
C MET A 114 -0.76 1.08 -7.15
N GLU A 115 -0.60 1.31 -8.44
CA GLU A 115 -0.25 0.25 -9.40
C GLU A 115 1.04 -0.48 -9.00
N THR A 116 2.01 0.27 -8.46
CA THR A 116 3.29 -0.31 -8.00
C THR A 116 3.10 -1.36 -6.93
N VAL A 117 2.16 -1.19 -6.01
CA VAL A 117 1.88 -2.17 -4.94
C VAL A 117 1.29 -3.44 -5.56
N VAL A 118 0.34 -3.30 -6.49
CA VAL A 118 -0.26 -4.44 -7.20
C VAL A 118 0.81 -5.26 -7.92
N SER A 119 1.69 -4.57 -8.64
CA SER A 119 2.80 -5.20 -9.35
C SER A 119 3.82 -5.82 -8.40
N ALA A 120 4.12 -5.13 -7.30
CA ALA A 120 5.10 -5.56 -6.30
C ALA A 120 4.69 -6.86 -5.59
N ILE A 121 3.41 -7.02 -5.27
CA ILE A 121 2.87 -8.25 -4.64
C ILE A 121 3.16 -9.48 -5.52
N ALA A 122 3.02 -9.34 -6.83
CA ALA A 122 3.28 -10.42 -7.77
C ALA A 122 4.79 -10.66 -8.00
N LEU A 123 5.58 -9.60 -8.11
CA LEU A 123 6.96 -9.66 -8.60
C LEU A 123 8.02 -9.73 -7.52
N LEU A 124 7.87 -8.99 -6.42
CA LEU A 124 8.96 -8.80 -5.45
C LEU A 124 9.26 -10.03 -4.59
N ARG A 125 8.42 -11.06 -4.65
CA ARG A 125 8.70 -12.35 -3.97
C ARG A 125 10.04 -12.93 -4.42
N GLY A 126 10.37 -12.86 -5.72
CA GLY A 126 11.64 -13.29 -6.27
C GLY A 126 12.84 -12.44 -5.80
N TYR A 127 12.58 -11.20 -5.43
CA TYR A 127 13.57 -10.24 -4.97
C TYR A 127 13.82 -10.25 -3.45
N LYS A 128 13.46 -11.32 -2.75
CA LYS A 128 13.58 -11.45 -1.28
C LYS A 128 12.79 -10.38 -0.50
N VAL A 129 11.78 -9.77 -1.11
CA VAL A 129 10.89 -8.80 -0.46
C VAL A 129 9.56 -9.47 -0.14
N ARG A 130 9.05 -9.22 1.06
CA ARG A 130 7.72 -9.62 1.50
C ARG A 130 6.91 -8.37 1.76
N ILE A 131 5.66 -8.39 1.33
CA ILE A 131 4.72 -7.31 1.59
C ILE A 131 3.66 -7.87 2.52
N TRP A 132 3.40 -7.16 3.60
CA TRP A 132 2.29 -7.42 4.51
C TRP A 132 1.33 -6.24 4.41
N SER A 133 0.25 -6.46 3.71
CA SER A 133 -0.80 -5.47 3.48
C SER A 133 -1.90 -5.65 4.52
N VAL A 134 -2.28 -4.57 5.20
CA VAL A 134 -3.37 -4.57 6.16
C VAL A 134 -4.51 -3.68 5.65
N PHE A 135 -5.73 -4.21 5.71
CA PHE A 135 -6.99 -3.57 5.35
C PHE A 135 -8.02 -3.81 6.43
N GLN A 136 -8.97 -2.92 6.59
CA GLN A 136 -10.04 -3.07 7.58
C GLN A 136 -11.04 -4.15 7.18
N ASP A 137 -11.41 -4.20 5.89
CA ASP A 137 -12.34 -5.16 5.31
C ASP A 137 -12.14 -5.32 3.79
N LEU A 138 -12.87 -6.25 3.18
CA LEU A 138 -12.81 -6.46 1.73
C LEU A 138 -13.44 -5.32 0.92
N ASN A 139 -14.42 -4.59 1.47
CA ASN A 139 -15.03 -3.47 0.77
C ASN A 139 -14.01 -2.34 0.58
N GLN A 140 -13.19 -2.07 1.60
CA GLN A 140 -12.10 -1.12 1.52
C GLN A 140 -11.10 -1.52 0.42
N LEU A 141 -10.67 -2.78 0.41
CA LEU A 141 -9.75 -3.30 -0.60
C LEU A 141 -10.34 -3.21 -2.02
N GLU A 142 -11.59 -3.64 -2.22
CA GLU A 142 -12.27 -3.60 -3.51
C GLU A 142 -12.54 -2.17 -3.98
N SER A 143 -12.95 -1.27 -3.09
CA SER A 143 -13.21 0.14 -3.45
C SER A 143 -11.99 0.82 -4.05
N ILE A 144 -10.80 0.47 -3.56
CA ILE A 144 -9.52 1.04 -3.99
C ILE A 144 -8.99 0.36 -5.24
N TYR A 145 -8.96 -0.98 -5.26
CA TYR A 145 -8.27 -1.75 -6.30
C TYR A 145 -9.20 -2.29 -7.38
N LYS A 146 -10.51 -2.06 -7.26
CA LYS A 146 -11.53 -2.45 -8.24
C LYS A 146 -11.40 -3.94 -8.60
N GLU A 147 -11.39 -4.26 -9.88
CA GLU A 147 -11.26 -5.62 -10.40
C GLU A 147 -9.95 -6.33 -9.99
N ARG A 148 -8.96 -5.58 -9.50
CA ARG A 148 -7.65 -6.13 -9.12
C ARG A 148 -7.55 -6.53 -7.66
N TRP A 149 -8.58 -6.33 -6.87
CA TRP A 149 -8.53 -6.62 -5.43
C TRP A 149 -8.22 -8.10 -5.10
N GLU A 150 -8.74 -9.02 -5.91
CA GLU A 150 -8.49 -10.45 -5.72
C GLU A 150 -7.02 -10.83 -5.91
N SER A 151 -6.25 -10.04 -6.64
CA SER A 151 -4.81 -10.27 -6.82
C SER A 151 -4.04 -10.23 -5.49
N PHE A 152 -4.52 -9.47 -4.50
CA PHE A 152 -3.93 -9.44 -3.16
C PHE A 152 -4.07 -10.78 -2.46
N LEU A 153 -5.24 -11.40 -2.55
CA LEU A 153 -5.52 -12.68 -1.91
C LEU A 153 -4.90 -13.87 -2.66
N SER A 154 -4.96 -13.85 -3.99
CA SER A 154 -4.44 -14.95 -4.81
C SER A 154 -2.90 -15.03 -4.79
N ASN A 155 -2.20 -13.90 -4.61
CA ASN A 155 -0.76 -13.86 -4.47
C ASN A 155 -0.27 -13.94 -3.01
N ALA A 156 -1.18 -13.91 -2.03
CA ALA A 156 -0.82 -14.02 -0.63
C ALA A 156 -0.44 -15.46 -0.27
N GLY A 157 0.71 -15.64 0.37
CA GLY A 157 1.08 -16.93 0.97
C GLY A 157 0.36 -17.21 2.29
N VAL A 158 -0.09 -16.16 2.98
CA VAL A 158 -0.88 -16.20 4.21
C VAL A 158 -1.92 -15.11 4.13
N VAL A 159 -3.15 -15.45 4.46
CA VAL A 159 -4.24 -14.50 4.67
C VAL A 159 -4.72 -14.67 6.10
N GLN A 160 -4.64 -13.60 6.88
CA GLN A 160 -5.06 -13.56 8.26
C GLN A 160 -6.31 -12.69 8.37
N VAL A 161 -7.35 -13.21 8.96
CA VAL A 161 -8.62 -12.52 9.16
C VAL A 161 -8.93 -12.50 10.64
N PHE A 162 -9.22 -11.33 11.14
CA PHE A 162 -9.73 -11.14 12.50
C PHE A 162 -11.26 -11.05 12.48
N THR A 163 -11.86 -10.93 13.65
CA THR A 163 -13.30 -10.70 13.77
C THR A 163 -13.71 -9.48 12.94
N THR A 164 -14.73 -9.67 12.09
CA THR A 164 -15.26 -8.60 11.24
C THR A 164 -16.77 -8.49 11.43
N ASN A 165 -17.29 -7.28 11.47
CA ASN A 165 -18.72 -6.98 11.44
C ASN A 165 -19.22 -6.73 10.00
N ASP A 166 -18.32 -6.74 9.01
CA ASP A 166 -18.68 -6.62 7.60
C ASP A 166 -19.18 -7.96 7.05
N GLU A 167 -20.44 -7.98 6.62
CA GLU A 167 -21.12 -9.18 6.14
C GLU A 167 -20.45 -9.78 4.90
N LYS A 168 -19.99 -8.95 3.98
CA LYS A 168 -19.31 -9.40 2.76
C LYS A 168 -18.02 -10.11 3.08
N THR A 169 -17.19 -9.52 3.95
CA THR A 169 -15.93 -10.09 4.40
C THR A 169 -16.18 -11.42 5.12
N ALA A 170 -17.16 -11.45 6.05
CA ALA A 170 -17.51 -12.64 6.78
C ALA A 170 -17.97 -13.78 5.86
N ARG A 171 -18.87 -13.52 4.92
CA ARG A 171 -19.36 -14.50 3.95
C ARG A 171 -18.24 -15.03 3.04
N TYR A 172 -17.40 -14.13 2.53
CA TYR A 172 -16.30 -14.51 1.64
C TYR A 172 -15.34 -15.50 2.31
N PHE A 173 -14.89 -15.18 3.52
CA PHE A 173 -13.96 -16.06 4.23
C PHE A 173 -14.61 -17.31 4.81
N SER A 174 -15.88 -17.25 5.20
CA SER A 174 -16.66 -18.44 5.57
C SER A 174 -16.76 -19.44 4.41
N ALA A 175 -17.07 -18.94 3.21
CA ALA A 175 -17.12 -19.78 2.01
C ALA A 175 -15.75 -20.39 1.67
N LYS A 176 -14.66 -19.64 1.85
CA LYS A 176 -13.29 -20.14 1.62
C LYS A 176 -12.81 -21.13 2.68
N ALA A 177 -13.26 -20.98 3.92
CA ALA A 177 -12.94 -21.90 5.01
C ALA A 177 -13.63 -23.28 4.83
N GLY A 178 -14.71 -23.31 4.05
CA GLY A 178 -15.49 -24.52 3.84
C GLY A 178 -16.36 -24.90 5.05
N ASN A 179 -16.98 -26.07 4.97
CA ASN A 179 -17.82 -26.61 6.02
C ASN A 179 -17.14 -27.82 6.66
N PHE A 180 -17.27 -27.96 7.98
CA PHE A 180 -16.91 -29.20 8.64
C PHE A 180 -18.16 -29.83 9.27
N THR A 181 -18.20 -31.16 9.35
CA THR A 181 -19.28 -31.88 10.03
C THR A 181 -18.98 -31.97 11.52
N GLY A 182 -19.74 -31.24 12.33
CA GLY A 182 -19.68 -31.32 13.78
C GLY A 182 -20.82 -32.13 14.33
N THR A 183 -20.59 -32.98 15.35
CA THR A 183 -21.63 -33.64 16.13
C THR A 183 -21.93 -32.77 17.34
N SER A 184 -23.20 -32.33 17.47
CA SER A 184 -23.68 -31.71 18.70
C SER A 184 -24.51 -32.71 19.49
N LEU A 185 -24.17 -32.90 20.75
CA LEU A 185 -25.01 -33.66 21.71
C LEU A 185 -25.95 -32.65 22.37
N SER A 186 -27.25 -32.81 22.14
CA SER A 186 -28.27 -32.08 22.89
C SER A 186 -28.95 -33.04 23.91
N GLU A 187 -28.81 -32.78 25.20
CA GLU A 187 -29.58 -33.42 26.24
C GLU A 187 -30.90 -32.65 26.44
N THR A 188 -32.02 -33.34 26.18
CA THR A 188 -33.35 -32.80 26.49
C THR A 188 -33.84 -33.43 27.76
N THR A 189 -33.86 -32.68 28.86
CA THR A 189 -34.46 -33.14 30.12
C THR A 189 -35.94 -32.77 30.12
N SER A 190 -36.83 -33.74 29.96
CA SER A 190 -38.25 -33.54 30.13
C SER A 190 -38.65 -33.86 31.57
N THR A 191 -39.09 -32.86 32.33
CA THR A 191 -39.70 -33.06 33.65
C THR A 191 -41.19 -33.17 33.45
N SER A 192 -41.74 -34.40 33.58
CA SER A 192 -43.19 -34.59 33.68
C SER A 192 -43.62 -34.37 35.13
N ALA A 193 -44.34 -33.30 35.41
CA ALA A 193 -45.06 -33.13 36.67
C ALA A 193 -46.25 -34.05 36.63
N GLY A 194 -46.21 -35.15 37.43
CA GLY A 194 -47.37 -35.98 37.70
C GLY A 194 -48.35 -35.26 38.63
N SER A 195 -49.56 -35.17 38.21
CA SER A 195 -50.72 -34.81 39.02
C SER A 195 -51.07 -35.87 39.98
#